data_3cf05acfe48192407eb5d37b948f643c
#
_entry.id   3cf05acfe48192407eb5d37b948f643c
#
_cell.length_a   1.000
_cell.length_b   1.000
_cell.length_c   1.000
_cell.angle_alpha   90.00
_cell.angle_beta   90.00
_cell.angle_gamma   90.00
#
_symmetry.space_group_name_H-M   'P 1'
#
loop_
_entity.id
_entity.type
_entity.pdbx_description
1 polymer ?
#
loop_
_entity_poly.entity_id
_entity_poly.type
_entity_poly.pdbx_seq_one_letter_code
_entity_poly.pdbx_strand_id
1 'polypeptide(L)' 'MEKDIYYLVGQNIKKQRKLKGLTQLQLANKTFFSYEFIRKIESKSACRNTFSLATLSKIASALDIDIRLLFEPLDDDKTA' A
#
# COMPACT_ATOMS: atom_id res chain seq x y z
N MET A 1 -10.61 -0.72 18.89
CA MET A 1 -10.82 -1.52 17.70
C MET A 1 -9.66 -1.42 16.73
N GLU A 2 -9.11 -2.53 16.41
CA GLU A 2 -7.97 -2.52 15.51
C GLU A 2 -8.41 -2.37 14.06
N LYS A 3 -7.53 -1.84 13.27
CA LYS A 3 -7.78 -1.66 11.87
C LYS A 3 -7.63 -2.97 11.12
N ASP A 4 -8.33 -3.04 10.01
CA ASP A 4 -8.17 -4.13 9.08
C ASP A 4 -6.73 -4.18 8.59
N ILE A 5 -6.18 -5.39 8.46
CA ILE A 5 -4.82 -5.55 7.95
C ILE A 5 -4.68 -4.97 6.55
N TYR A 6 -5.73 -5.05 5.75
CA TYR A 6 -5.68 -4.47 4.40
C TYR A 6 -5.57 -2.96 4.45
N TYR A 7 -6.22 -2.34 5.42
CA TYR A 7 -6.07 -0.90 5.61
C TYR A 7 -4.62 -0.56 5.97
N LEU A 8 -4.06 -1.29 6.93
CA LEU A 8 -2.68 -1.06 7.35
C LEU A 8 -1.72 -1.16 6.17
N VAL A 9 -1.84 -2.25 5.42
CA VAL A 9 -0.94 -2.47 4.29
C VAL A 9 -1.14 -1.40 3.22
N GLY A 10 -2.40 -1.05 2.94
CA GLY A 10 -2.67 -0.02 1.94
C GLY A 10 -2.06 1.32 2.29
N GLN A 11 -2.14 1.71 3.56
CA GLN A 11 -1.55 2.97 3.99
C GLN A 11 -0.03 2.92 3.95
N ASN A 12 0.55 1.77 4.24
CA ASN A 12 1.99 1.61 4.12
C ASN A 12 2.44 1.64 2.67
N ILE A 13 1.65 1.08 1.77
CA ILE A 13 1.96 1.19 0.34
C ILE A 13 2.01 2.65 -0.06
N LYS A 14 1.03 3.42 0.36
CA LYS A 14 0.99 4.86 0.06
C LYS A 14 2.22 5.56 0.61
N LYS A 15 2.58 5.25 1.86
CA LYS A 15 3.74 5.86 2.50
C LYS A 15 5.02 5.55 1.74
N GLN A 16 5.25 4.28 1.43
CA GLN A 16 6.46 3.89 0.73
C GLN A 16 6.49 4.44 -0.69
N ARG A 17 5.34 4.48 -1.34
CA ARG A 17 5.26 5.05 -2.67
C ARG A 17 5.70 6.52 -2.66
N LYS A 18 5.19 7.27 -1.70
CA LYS A 18 5.54 8.69 -1.59
C LYS A 18 7.00 8.89 -1.25
N LEU A 19 7.55 8.02 -0.41
CA LEU A 19 8.97 8.08 -0.08
C LEU A 19 9.84 7.85 -1.31
N LYS A 20 9.34 7.08 -2.26
CA LYS A 20 10.07 6.83 -3.51
C LYS A 20 9.78 7.88 -4.57
N GLY A 21 8.94 8.86 -4.25
CA GLY A 21 8.63 9.93 -5.19
C GLY A 21 7.74 9.50 -6.34
N LEU A 22 6.92 8.47 -6.15
CA LEU A 22 6.07 7.95 -7.21
C LEU A 22 4.64 8.41 -7.04
N THR A 23 3.97 8.66 -8.17
CA THR A 23 2.53 8.87 -8.16
C THR A 23 1.83 7.53 -8.18
N GLN A 24 0.53 7.54 -7.89
CA GLN A 24 -0.27 6.31 -7.99
C GLN A 24 -0.23 5.73 -9.40
N LEU A 25 -0.29 6.60 -10.41
CA LEU A 25 -0.25 6.14 -11.79
C LEU A 25 1.09 5.50 -12.11
N GLN A 26 2.18 6.08 -11.62
CA GLN A 26 3.49 5.51 -11.85
C GLN A 26 3.62 4.14 -11.21
N LEU A 27 3.11 3.98 -9.99
CA LEU A 27 3.13 2.67 -9.36
C LEU A 27 2.28 1.68 -10.12
N ALA A 28 1.12 2.10 -10.58
CA ALA A 28 0.27 1.23 -11.41
C ALA A 28 1.01 0.75 -12.64
N ASN A 29 1.71 1.68 -13.31
CA ASN A 29 2.46 1.32 -14.51
C ASN A 29 3.58 0.34 -14.20
N LYS A 30 4.25 0.51 -13.07
CA LYS A 30 5.36 -0.37 -12.70
C LYS A 30 4.89 -1.78 -12.38
N THR A 31 3.68 -1.90 -11.85
CA THR A 31 3.15 -3.20 -11.43
C THR A 31 2.26 -3.84 -12.50
N PHE A 32 1.92 -3.09 -13.53
CA PHE A 32 0.95 -3.50 -14.54
C PHE A 32 -0.46 -3.68 -13.97
N PHE A 33 -0.69 -3.14 -12.76
CA PHE A 33 -2.04 -3.06 -12.23
C PHE A 33 -2.71 -1.79 -12.76
N SER A 34 -4.04 -1.73 -12.67
CA SER A 34 -4.74 -0.53 -13.09
C SER A 34 -4.56 0.58 -12.06
N TYR A 35 -4.67 1.81 -12.54
CA TYR A 35 -4.65 2.97 -11.66
C TYR A 35 -5.76 2.86 -10.61
N GLU A 36 -6.93 2.43 -11.03
CA GLU A 36 -8.07 2.29 -10.14
C GLU A 36 -7.77 1.31 -9.00
N PHE A 37 -7.08 0.21 -9.32
CA PHE A 37 -6.74 -0.79 -8.32
C PHE A 37 -5.81 -0.19 -7.27
N ILE A 38 -4.77 0.53 -7.70
CA ILE A 38 -3.84 1.17 -6.77
C ILE A 38 -4.57 2.21 -5.93
N ARG A 39 -5.41 3.01 -6.55
CA ARG A 39 -6.17 4.04 -5.84
C ARG A 39 -7.03 3.44 -4.73
N LYS A 40 -7.67 2.32 -5.04
CA LYS A 40 -8.54 1.66 -4.07
C LYS A 40 -7.75 1.05 -2.93
N ILE A 41 -6.61 0.45 -3.22
CA ILE A 41 -5.77 -0.14 -2.18
C ILE A 41 -5.35 0.93 -1.17
N GLU A 42 -5.05 2.12 -1.63
CA GLU A 42 -4.56 3.20 -0.78
C GLU A 42 -5.66 4.02 -0.13
N SER A 43 -6.90 3.77 -0.48
CA SER A 43 -8.02 4.58 0.01
C SER A 43 -8.33 4.25 1.46
N LYS A 44 -8.49 5.29 2.27
CA LYS A 44 -8.88 5.12 3.66
C LYS A 44 -10.33 4.70 3.80
N SER A 45 -11.15 5.04 2.83
CA SER A 45 -12.57 4.78 2.91
C SER A 45 -12.99 3.48 2.24
N ALA A 46 -12.11 2.88 1.46
CA ALA A 46 -12.42 1.65 0.72
C ALA A 46 -11.83 0.45 1.43
N CYS A 47 -12.15 0.30 2.70
CA CYS A 47 -11.52 -0.69 3.55
C CYS A 47 -11.94 -2.12 3.24
N ARG A 48 -12.84 -2.32 2.29
CA ARG A 48 -13.28 -3.66 1.96
C ARG A 48 -12.44 -4.32 0.88
N ASN A 49 -11.54 -3.56 0.28
CA ASN A 49 -10.70 -4.14 -0.77
C ASN A 49 -9.71 -5.10 -0.15
N THR A 50 -9.60 -6.26 -0.76
CA THR A 50 -8.61 -7.25 -0.37
C THR A 50 -7.68 -7.49 -1.54
N PHE A 51 -6.53 -8.07 -1.24
CA PHE A 51 -5.56 -8.38 -2.27
C PHE A 51 -4.69 -9.52 -1.79
N SER A 52 -4.06 -10.20 -2.72
CA SER A 52 -3.30 -11.39 -2.42
C SER A 52 -1.87 -11.05 -1.98
N LEU A 53 -1.21 -12.02 -1.39
CA LEU A 53 0.21 -11.87 -1.08
C LEU A 53 1.02 -11.68 -2.35
N ALA A 54 0.61 -12.31 -3.44
CA ALA A 54 1.28 -12.12 -4.71
C ALA A 54 1.22 -10.66 -5.16
N THR A 55 0.08 -10.02 -4.94
CA THR A 55 -0.08 -8.60 -5.23
C THR A 55 0.90 -7.78 -4.40
N LEU A 56 0.99 -8.08 -3.10
CA LEU A 56 1.90 -7.35 -2.22
C LEU A 56 3.35 -7.54 -2.62
N SER A 57 3.70 -8.77 -2.98
CA SER A 57 5.06 -9.05 -3.43
C SER A 57 5.42 -8.22 -4.66
N LYS A 58 4.47 -8.12 -5.58
CA LYS A 58 4.70 -7.34 -6.80
C LYS A 58 4.85 -5.86 -6.50
N ILE A 59 4.03 -5.34 -5.59
CA ILE A 59 4.12 -3.94 -5.20
C ILE A 59 5.44 -3.65 -4.49
N ALA A 60 5.82 -4.52 -3.55
CA ALA A 60 7.07 -4.33 -2.82
C ALA A 60 8.25 -4.35 -3.77
N SER A 61 8.22 -5.26 -4.74
CA SER A 61 9.27 -5.34 -5.74
C SER A 61 9.34 -4.07 -6.58
N ALA A 62 8.19 -3.56 -7.00
CA ALA A 62 8.14 -2.35 -7.79
C ALA A 62 8.64 -1.14 -7.01
N LEU A 63 8.44 -1.14 -5.70
CA LEU A 63 8.91 -0.07 -4.83
C LEU A 63 10.34 -0.29 -4.37
N ASP A 64 10.90 -1.45 -4.67
CA ASP A 64 12.26 -1.82 -4.27
C ASP A 64 12.42 -1.75 -2.76
N ILE A 65 11.48 -2.36 -2.05
CA ILE A 65 11.50 -2.40 -0.59
C ILE A 65 11.28 -3.83 -0.13
N ASP A 66 11.66 -4.08 1.13
CA ASP A 66 11.34 -5.32 1.80
C ASP A 66 9.83 -5.33 2.08
N ILE A 67 9.18 -6.44 1.77
CA ILE A 67 7.73 -6.53 1.94
C ILE A 67 7.32 -6.32 3.40
N ARG A 68 8.21 -6.59 4.34
CA ARG A 68 7.91 -6.39 5.76
C ARG A 68 7.57 -4.95 6.08
N LEU A 69 8.09 -4.00 5.31
CA LEU A 69 7.79 -2.59 5.52
C LEU A 69 6.31 -2.28 5.32
N LEU A 70 5.61 -3.13 4.58
CA LEU A 70 4.19 -2.91 4.35
C LEU A 70 3.34 -3.30 5.56
N PHE A 71 3.95 -3.94 6.56
CA PHE A 71 3.23 -4.38 7.76
C PHE A 71 3.64 -3.58 9.00
N GLU A 72 4.39 -2.52 8.82
CA GLU A 72 4.83 -1.69 9.94
C GLU A 72 3.66 -0.91 10.52
N PRO A 73 3.68 -0.64 11.82
CA PRO A 73 2.65 0.22 12.40
C PRO A 73 2.67 1.59 11.74
N LEU A 74 1.50 2.17 11.57
CA LEU A 74 1.41 3.50 11.00
C LEU A 74 1.90 4.54 11.99
N ASP A 75 2.49 5.61 11.48
CA ASP A 75 3.02 6.66 12.32
C ASP A 75 1.94 7.30 13.19
N ASP A 76 0.73 7.38 12.67
CA ASP A 76 -0.39 7.95 13.40
C ASP A 76 -0.63 7.23 14.71
N ASP A 77 -0.40 5.93 14.74
CA ASP A 77 -0.69 5.11 15.90
C ASP A 77 0.24 5.43 17.06
N LYS A 78 1.38 6.02 16.76
CA LYS A 78 2.38 6.28 17.79
C LYS A 78 2.05 7.51 18.63
N THR A 79 1.20 8.35 18.11
CA THR A 79 0.87 9.59 18.80
C THR A 79 -0.25 9.42 19.80
N ALA A 80 -0.88 8.30 19.77
CA ALA A 80 -2.02 8.04 20.66
C ALA A 80 -1.62 7.95 22.12
#